data_466be64df6e3d1a6901311d27c0ed2e9
#
_entry.id   466be64df6e3d1a6901311d27c0ed2e9
#
_cell.length_a   1.000
_cell.length_b   1.000
_cell.length_c   1.000
_cell.angle_alpha   90.00
_cell.angle_beta   90.00
_cell.angle_gamma   90.00
#
_symmetry.space_group_name_H-M   'P 1'
#
loop_
_entity.id
_entity.type
_entity.pdbx_description
1 polymer ?
#
loop_
_entity_poly.entity_id
_entity_poly.type
_entity_poly.pdbx_seq_one_letter_code
_entity_poly.pdbx_strand_id
1 'polypeptide(L)'
;MAALANELPMLDTGHVYDATAYVFSAELQQPIQRTVGKQSLVELPEKGGYLYGQAEPFRLEGIVSHEGGYTQVAGYQGSDGGAITVATSVVEGLNVLDVLTADRVVAQMTSEHPVGASVPSVSFLGTRVENLRIAGQKIEIDPHLDILGPKPKGDESYFNDGGVFSRIAHQYANIKRMAGLPQWASDQFNWDPAKAQSQNQMNCSLVNGVSGAPGKSYGHVIDIPFFGKIFLAELTVKRTPVNAGPRLEPVKTEQYNYRFILQMIRVELHGGGAHGRIIFAYIDPNGTTQLPPPGTPMPLPGQTPPGKKQPQDRP
;
A
#
# COMPACT_ATOMS: atom_id res chain seq x y z
N MET A 1 14.02 -24.23 -0.98
CA MET A 1 14.67 -23.94 -2.28
C MET A 1 15.33 -22.56 -2.20
N ALA A 2 16.63 -22.46 -2.52
CA ALA A 2 17.35 -21.20 -2.44
C ALA A 2 16.89 -20.28 -3.59
N ALA A 3 16.55 -19.04 -3.25
CA ALA A 3 16.22 -18.00 -4.23
C ALA A 3 17.45 -17.70 -5.10
N LEU A 4 17.29 -17.80 -6.41
CA LEU A 4 18.26 -17.30 -7.36
C LEU A 4 18.18 -15.76 -7.36
N ALA A 5 19.10 -15.12 -6.62
CA ALA A 5 19.32 -13.69 -6.72
C ALA A 5 20.12 -13.42 -8.00
N ASN A 6 19.46 -12.90 -9.04
CA ASN A 6 20.12 -12.30 -10.18
C ASN A 6 20.60 -10.90 -9.77
N GLU A 7 21.90 -10.75 -9.47
CA GLU A 7 22.51 -9.44 -9.26
C GLU A 7 22.59 -8.70 -10.60
N LEU A 8 21.70 -7.75 -10.80
CA LEU A 8 21.83 -6.75 -11.87
C LEU A 8 22.91 -5.72 -11.49
N PRO A 9 23.70 -5.20 -12.44
CA PRO A 9 24.72 -4.21 -12.14
C PRO A 9 24.09 -2.93 -11.58
N MET A 10 24.45 -2.57 -10.36
CA MET A 10 23.89 -1.45 -9.60
C MET A 10 24.67 -0.17 -9.92
N LEU A 11 23.97 0.80 -10.51
CA LEU A 11 24.39 2.19 -10.49
C LEU A 11 23.95 2.79 -9.13
N ASP A 12 24.86 3.47 -8.45
CA ASP A 12 24.56 4.18 -7.19
C ASP A 12 23.66 5.40 -7.50
N THR A 13 22.36 5.17 -7.49
CA THR A 13 21.34 6.18 -7.85
C THR A 13 20.95 7.06 -6.67
N GLY A 14 21.50 6.82 -5.48
CA GLY A 14 21.05 7.47 -4.25
C GLY A 14 19.59 7.13 -3.87
N HIS A 15 18.98 6.12 -4.50
CA HIS A 15 17.64 5.65 -4.16
C HIS A 15 17.71 4.44 -3.21
N VAL A 16 16.96 4.51 -2.12
CA VAL A 16 16.78 3.41 -1.16
C VAL A 16 15.42 2.81 -1.43
N TYR A 17 15.39 1.54 -1.82
CA TYR A 17 14.15 0.79 -2.04
C TYR A 17 13.59 0.32 -0.70
N ASP A 18 12.27 0.33 -0.57
CA ASP A 18 11.55 -0.22 0.58
C ASP A 18 10.21 -0.77 0.08
N ALA A 19 9.99 -2.06 0.24
CA ALA A 19 8.71 -2.67 -0.06
C ALA A 19 8.46 -3.86 0.84
N THR A 20 7.24 -3.95 1.34
CA THR A 20 6.77 -5.08 2.13
C THR A 20 5.49 -5.63 1.50
N ALA A 21 5.38 -6.96 1.41
CA ALA A 21 4.15 -7.64 1.03
C ALA A 21 3.92 -8.88 1.88
N TYR A 22 2.65 -9.17 2.22
CA TYR A 22 2.26 -10.44 2.81
C TYR A 22 0.84 -10.84 2.38
N VAL A 23 0.58 -12.14 2.35
CA VAL A 23 -0.70 -12.71 1.92
C VAL A 23 -1.77 -12.54 2.99
N PHE A 24 -1.46 -12.85 4.24
CA PHE A 24 -2.42 -12.96 5.31
C PHE A 24 -1.81 -12.70 6.68
N SER A 25 -2.60 -12.09 7.58
CA SER A 25 -2.33 -12.05 9.02
C SER A 25 -3.63 -11.96 9.81
N ALA A 26 -3.66 -12.43 11.06
CA ALA A 26 -4.83 -12.34 11.91
C ALA A 26 -4.47 -12.18 13.39
N GLU A 27 -5.29 -11.41 14.11
CA GLU A 27 -5.29 -11.27 15.55
C GLU A 27 -6.70 -11.59 16.05
N LEU A 28 -6.90 -12.78 16.57
CA LEU A 28 -8.18 -13.23 17.11
C LEU A 28 -8.15 -13.17 18.64
N GLN A 29 -9.25 -12.72 19.23
CA GLN A 29 -9.45 -12.62 20.67
C GLN A 29 -10.48 -13.64 21.18
N GLN A 30 -11.50 -13.92 20.37
CA GLN A 30 -12.57 -14.89 20.64
C GLN A 30 -12.98 -15.58 19.33
N PRO A 31 -13.43 -16.85 19.37
CA PRO A 31 -13.53 -17.76 20.53
C PRO A 31 -12.18 -18.29 21.02
N ILE A 32 -11.13 -18.08 20.25
CA ILE A 32 -9.76 -18.44 20.59
C ILE A 32 -8.87 -17.20 20.60
N GLN A 33 -8.00 -17.10 21.59
CA GLN A 33 -6.95 -16.07 21.57
C GLN A 33 -5.78 -16.57 20.71
N ARG A 34 -5.66 -16.03 19.50
CA ARG A 34 -4.65 -16.49 18.55
C ARG A 34 -4.13 -15.37 17.67
N THR A 35 -2.83 -15.24 17.59
CA THR A 35 -2.15 -14.38 16.61
C THR A 35 -1.55 -15.25 15.52
N VAL A 36 -1.89 -14.99 14.28
CA VAL A 36 -1.26 -15.56 13.09
C VAL A 36 -0.35 -14.49 12.49
N GLY A 37 0.94 -14.76 12.47
CA GLY A 37 1.93 -13.86 11.89
C GLY A 37 1.71 -13.67 10.38
N LYS A 38 2.42 -12.72 9.80
CA LYS A 38 2.36 -12.43 8.37
C LYS A 38 2.83 -13.62 7.55
N GLN A 39 1.92 -14.21 6.77
CA GLN A 39 2.24 -15.34 5.89
C GLN A 39 2.79 -14.86 4.57
N SER A 40 3.78 -15.57 4.04
CA SER A 40 4.49 -15.19 2.81
C SER A 40 5.01 -13.74 2.87
N LEU A 41 5.54 -13.35 4.02
CA LEU A 41 6.17 -12.03 4.18
C LEU A 41 7.42 -11.95 3.32
N VAL A 42 7.47 -10.92 2.46
CA VAL A 42 8.67 -10.52 1.73
C VAL A 42 8.97 -9.06 2.00
N GLU A 43 10.24 -8.73 2.19
CA GLU A 43 10.73 -7.38 2.43
C GLU A 43 11.89 -7.10 1.48
N LEU A 44 11.74 -6.07 0.64
CA LEU A 44 12.71 -5.74 -0.39
C LEU A 44 13.97 -5.15 0.25
N PRO A 45 15.18 -5.61 -0.14
CA PRO A 45 16.43 -4.99 0.28
C PRO A 45 16.53 -3.53 -0.19
N GLU A 46 17.20 -2.68 0.60
CA GLU A 46 17.41 -1.25 0.30
C GLU A 46 18.07 -1.01 -1.07
N LYS A 47 18.84 -1.97 -1.55
CA LYS A 47 19.50 -1.93 -2.87
C LYS A 47 18.59 -2.37 -4.02
N GLY A 48 17.33 -2.73 -3.75
CA GLY A 48 16.42 -3.29 -4.74
C GLY A 48 16.65 -4.78 -4.99
N GLY A 49 16.24 -5.25 -6.16
CA GLY A 49 16.26 -6.66 -6.55
C GLY A 49 14.85 -7.21 -6.68
N TYR A 50 14.70 -8.53 -6.56
CA TYR A 50 13.43 -9.24 -6.67
C TYR A 50 13.31 -10.31 -5.59
N LEU A 51 12.20 -10.33 -4.89
CA LEU A 51 11.86 -11.38 -3.94
C LEU A 51 10.45 -11.92 -4.23
N TYR A 52 10.31 -13.21 -4.00
CA TYR A 52 9.06 -13.96 -4.14
C TYR A 52 8.84 -14.81 -2.89
N GLY A 53 7.61 -14.84 -2.41
CA GLY A 53 7.18 -15.70 -1.34
C GLY A 53 5.91 -16.46 -1.74
N GLN A 54 5.72 -17.69 -1.26
CA GLN A 54 4.53 -18.50 -1.46
C GLN A 54 3.90 -18.82 -0.12
N ALA A 55 2.58 -18.70 -0.02
CA ALA A 55 1.80 -19.16 1.11
C ALA A 55 1.14 -20.49 0.76
N GLU A 56 1.34 -21.48 1.61
CA GLU A 56 0.63 -22.76 1.54
C GLU A 56 -0.83 -22.58 2.00
N PRO A 57 -1.73 -23.53 1.63
CA PRO A 57 -3.09 -23.53 2.15
C PRO A 57 -3.12 -23.45 3.68
N PHE A 58 -4.00 -22.61 4.20
CA PHE A 58 -4.13 -22.36 5.63
C PHE A 58 -5.56 -22.49 6.11
N ARG A 59 -5.74 -23.04 7.30
CA ARG A 59 -7.05 -23.12 7.98
C ARG A 59 -6.87 -22.97 9.50
N LEU A 60 -7.69 -22.13 10.09
CA LEU A 60 -7.75 -21.92 11.52
C LEU A 60 -9.18 -22.16 12.03
N GLU A 61 -9.42 -23.34 12.62
CA GLU A 61 -10.62 -23.75 13.38
C GLU A 61 -11.97 -23.36 12.78
N GLY A 62 -12.10 -23.38 11.43
CA GLY A 62 -13.31 -22.95 10.75
C GLY A 62 -13.59 -21.45 10.76
N ILE A 63 -12.71 -20.65 11.38
CA ILE A 63 -12.88 -19.18 11.46
C ILE A 63 -12.36 -18.52 10.19
N VAL A 64 -11.15 -18.93 9.74
CA VAL A 64 -10.52 -18.35 8.55
C VAL A 64 -9.73 -19.40 7.80
N SER A 65 -9.80 -19.36 6.48
CA SER A 65 -8.98 -20.19 5.61
C SER A 65 -8.67 -19.49 4.29
N HIS A 66 -7.61 -19.95 3.63
CA HIS A 66 -7.32 -19.66 2.22
C HIS A 66 -6.65 -20.89 1.58
N GLU A 67 -6.77 -21.01 0.26
CA GLU A 67 -6.22 -22.13 -0.51
C GLU A 67 -4.74 -21.95 -0.86
N GLY A 68 -4.20 -20.76 -0.60
CA GLY A 68 -2.83 -20.39 -0.85
C GLY A 68 -2.70 -18.93 -1.28
N GLY A 69 -1.54 -18.62 -1.85
CA GLY A 69 -1.26 -17.31 -2.39
C GLY A 69 0.23 -17.09 -2.60
N TYR A 70 0.57 -15.88 -3.02
CA TYR A 70 1.96 -15.49 -3.19
C TYR A 70 2.16 -14.00 -3.03
N THR A 71 3.41 -13.63 -2.80
CA THR A 71 3.88 -12.25 -2.76
C THR A 71 5.07 -12.05 -3.68
N GLN A 72 5.17 -10.87 -4.25
CA GLN A 72 6.30 -10.44 -5.04
C GLN A 72 6.63 -9.00 -4.71
N VAL A 73 7.91 -8.70 -4.56
CA VAL A 73 8.42 -7.34 -4.49
C VAL A 73 9.61 -7.20 -5.42
N ALA A 74 9.68 -6.08 -6.12
CA ALA A 74 10.78 -5.76 -7.01
C ALA A 74 11.16 -4.29 -6.88
N GLY A 75 12.46 -4.01 -6.92
CA GLY A 75 13.02 -2.66 -6.97
C GLY A 75 14.12 -2.60 -8.00
N TYR A 76 14.01 -1.73 -8.97
CA TYR A 76 14.96 -1.61 -10.05
C TYR A 76 14.95 -0.21 -10.66
N GLN A 77 16.00 0.10 -11.42
CA GLN A 77 16.10 1.34 -12.17
C GLN A 77 15.38 1.19 -13.51
N GLY A 78 14.48 2.12 -13.82
CA GLY A 78 13.84 2.22 -15.12
C GLY A 78 14.79 2.67 -16.23
N SER A 79 14.35 2.54 -17.48
CA SER A 79 15.16 2.93 -18.66
C SER A 79 15.45 4.43 -18.73
N ASP A 80 14.64 5.24 -18.08
CA ASP A 80 14.81 6.71 -17.93
C ASP A 80 15.72 7.11 -16.77
N GLY A 81 16.23 6.11 -16.01
CA GLY A 81 17.06 6.32 -14.85
C GLY A 81 16.29 6.52 -13.54
N GLY A 82 14.96 6.59 -13.59
CA GLY A 82 14.11 6.64 -12.40
C GLY A 82 14.10 5.32 -11.63
N ALA A 83 13.71 5.36 -10.36
CA ALA A 83 13.58 4.16 -9.54
C ALA A 83 12.14 3.66 -9.56
N ILE A 84 11.97 2.35 -9.75
CA ILE A 84 10.67 1.68 -9.79
C ILE A 84 10.61 0.65 -8.69
N THR A 85 9.57 0.72 -7.87
CA THR A 85 9.26 -0.27 -6.83
C THR A 85 7.89 -0.88 -7.12
N VAL A 86 7.82 -2.20 -7.18
CA VAL A 86 6.58 -2.95 -7.41
C VAL A 86 6.34 -3.90 -6.26
N ALA A 87 5.11 -3.93 -5.77
CA ALA A 87 4.66 -4.96 -4.83
C ALA A 87 3.36 -5.59 -5.29
N THR A 88 3.28 -6.90 -5.12
CA THR A 88 2.09 -7.71 -5.41
C THR A 88 1.85 -8.68 -4.25
N SER A 89 0.59 -8.80 -3.84
CA SER A 89 0.13 -9.86 -2.92
C SER A 89 -1.14 -10.48 -3.47
N VAL A 90 -1.18 -11.80 -3.55
CA VAL A 90 -2.31 -12.57 -4.05
C VAL A 90 -2.74 -13.59 -3.02
N VAL A 91 -4.04 -13.64 -2.75
CA VAL A 91 -4.70 -14.66 -1.91
C VAL A 91 -5.68 -15.41 -2.77
N GLU A 92 -5.70 -16.72 -2.66
CA GLU A 92 -6.61 -17.62 -3.38
C GLU A 92 -7.54 -18.35 -2.43
N GLY A 93 -8.83 -18.48 -2.79
CA GLY A 93 -9.84 -19.24 -2.05
C GLY A 93 -10.03 -18.77 -0.62
N LEU A 94 -10.08 -17.44 -0.38
CA LEU A 94 -10.29 -16.96 0.98
C LEU A 94 -11.69 -17.28 1.49
N ASN A 95 -11.77 -17.61 2.78
CA ASN A 95 -13.02 -17.85 3.49
C ASN A 95 -12.90 -17.37 4.95
N VAL A 96 -13.88 -16.61 5.40
CA VAL A 96 -14.05 -16.23 6.82
C VAL A 96 -15.44 -16.61 7.29
N LEU A 97 -15.54 -17.59 8.18
CA LEU A 97 -16.77 -18.10 8.83
C LEU A 97 -17.87 -18.51 7.82
N ASP A 98 -17.52 -18.91 6.60
CA ASP A 98 -18.44 -19.18 5.49
C ASP A 98 -19.36 -17.98 5.15
N VAL A 99 -19.10 -16.82 5.71
CA VAL A 99 -19.82 -15.57 5.46
C VAL A 99 -19.15 -14.75 4.38
N LEU A 100 -17.83 -14.53 4.49
CA LEU A 100 -17.05 -13.81 3.49
C LEU A 100 -16.21 -14.80 2.70
N THR A 101 -16.40 -14.86 1.38
CA THR A 101 -15.58 -15.66 0.48
C THR A 101 -15.17 -14.87 -0.75
N ALA A 102 -14.01 -15.19 -1.31
CA ALA A 102 -13.58 -14.70 -2.62
C ALA A 102 -12.65 -15.75 -3.26
N ASP A 103 -12.76 -15.91 -4.58
CA ASP A 103 -11.91 -16.85 -5.31
C ASP A 103 -10.47 -16.35 -5.35
N ARG A 104 -10.30 -15.02 -5.55
CA ARG A 104 -8.98 -14.41 -5.62
C ARG A 104 -9.01 -12.95 -5.21
N VAL A 105 -8.00 -12.53 -4.45
CA VAL A 105 -7.77 -11.14 -4.04
C VAL A 105 -6.37 -10.75 -4.48
N VAL A 106 -6.25 -9.69 -5.27
CA VAL A 106 -4.98 -9.18 -5.79
C VAL A 106 -4.78 -7.75 -5.32
N ALA A 107 -3.74 -7.52 -4.54
CA ALA A 107 -3.16 -6.21 -4.31
C ALA A 107 -1.95 -6.04 -5.24
N GLN A 108 -1.95 -4.98 -6.04
CA GLN A 108 -0.80 -4.64 -6.88
C GLN A 108 -0.60 -3.13 -6.89
N MET A 109 0.64 -2.71 -6.69
CA MET A 109 1.01 -1.29 -6.70
C MET A 109 2.40 -1.13 -7.27
N THR A 110 2.55 -0.09 -8.09
CA THR A 110 3.84 0.39 -8.60
C THR A 110 4.06 1.80 -8.09
N SER A 111 5.24 2.07 -7.55
CA SER A 111 5.71 3.40 -7.17
C SER A 111 6.93 3.75 -8.02
N GLU A 112 6.85 4.84 -8.77
CA GLU A 112 7.91 5.31 -9.68
C GLU A 112 8.44 6.66 -9.21
N HIS A 113 9.74 6.72 -8.92
CA HIS A 113 10.43 7.96 -8.59
C HIS A 113 11.21 8.42 -9.83
N PRO A 114 10.76 9.46 -10.53
CA PRO A 114 11.53 10.05 -11.63
C PRO A 114 12.88 10.57 -11.14
N VAL A 115 13.85 10.65 -12.04
CA VAL A 115 15.18 11.20 -11.70
C VAL A 115 15.04 12.58 -11.09
N GLY A 116 15.64 12.79 -9.93
CA GLY A 116 15.64 14.07 -9.21
C GLY A 116 14.31 14.46 -8.57
N ALA A 117 13.31 13.56 -8.54
CA ALA A 117 12.05 13.78 -7.86
C ALA A 117 11.97 13.04 -6.52
N SER A 118 11.48 13.72 -5.47
CA SER A 118 11.23 13.11 -4.16
C SER A 118 9.82 12.53 -4.03
N VAL A 119 8.89 12.96 -4.89
CA VAL A 119 7.50 12.52 -4.90
C VAL A 119 7.30 11.46 -5.98
N PRO A 120 6.87 10.24 -5.65
CA PRO A 120 6.65 9.19 -6.64
C PRO A 120 5.34 9.38 -7.41
N SER A 121 5.27 8.76 -8.59
CA SER A 121 4.02 8.41 -9.26
C SER A 121 3.56 7.04 -8.76
N VAL A 122 2.26 6.87 -8.51
CA VAL A 122 1.72 5.62 -7.97
C VAL A 122 0.61 5.09 -8.87
N SER A 123 0.64 3.79 -9.15
CA SER A 123 -0.37 3.09 -9.94
C SER A 123 -0.85 1.83 -9.22
N PHE A 124 -2.15 1.56 -9.32
CA PHE A 124 -2.82 0.40 -8.72
C PHE A 124 -3.35 -0.57 -9.78
N LEU A 125 -2.85 -0.50 -11.00
CA LEU A 125 -3.28 -1.37 -12.10
C LEU A 125 -3.04 -2.85 -11.75
N GLY A 126 -4.05 -3.69 -11.98
CA GLY A 126 -4.02 -5.10 -11.61
C GLY A 126 -4.66 -5.43 -10.27
N THR A 127 -4.89 -4.43 -9.41
CA THR A 127 -5.61 -4.59 -8.15
C THR A 127 -7.06 -4.95 -8.39
N ARG A 128 -7.54 -6.07 -7.80
CA ARG A 128 -8.91 -6.55 -7.97
C ARG A 128 -9.31 -7.61 -6.95
N VAL A 129 -10.60 -7.85 -6.86
CA VAL A 129 -11.19 -8.98 -6.13
C VAL A 129 -12.08 -9.76 -7.08
N GLU A 130 -11.89 -11.08 -7.15
CA GLU A 130 -12.64 -11.97 -8.04
C GLU A 130 -13.66 -12.77 -7.22
N ASN A 131 -14.91 -12.78 -7.67
CA ASN A 131 -16.04 -13.52 -7.08
C ASN A 131 -16.24 -13.31 -5.58
N LEU A 132 -16.16 -12.04 -5.15
CA LEU A 132 -16.48 -11.70 -3.77
C LEU A 132 -17.93 -12.05 -3.45
N ARG A 133 -18.14 -12.81 -2.37
CA ARG A 133 -19.47 -13.17 -1.86
C ARG A 133 -19.54 -12.89 -0.36
N ILE A 134 -20.72 -12.45 0.05
CA ILE A 134 -21.04 -12.28 1.46
C ILE A 134 -22.36 -12.98 1.75
N ALA A 135 -22.36 -13.92 2.69
CA ALA A 135 -23.48 -14.82 2.97
C ALA A 135 -24.07 -15.46 1.69
N GLY A 136 -23.18 -15.88 0.79
CA GLY A 136 -23.51 -16.50 -0.51
C GLY A 136 -23.94 -15.52 -1.61
N GLN A 137 -24.22 -14.26 -1.30
CA GLN A 137 -24.61 -13.24 -2.30
C GLN A 137 -23.37 -12.65 -2.97
N LYS A 138 -23.40 -12.54 -4.29
CA LYS A 138 -22.33 -11.91 -5.07
C LYS A 138 -22.31 -10.41 -4.81
N ILE A 139 -21.11 -9.87 -4.56
CA ILE A 139 -20.87 -8.44 -4.33
C ILE A 139 -20.26 -7.85 -5.60
N GLU A 140 -20.89 -6.80 -6.10
CA GLU A 140 -20.30 -5.99 -7.17
C GLU A 140 -19.56 -4.81 -6.54
N ILE A 141 -18.30 -4.63 -6.99
CA ILE A 141 -17.40 -3.57 -6.51
C ILE A 141 -17.32 -2.49 -7.57
N ASP A 142 -17.48 -1.23 -7.17
CA ASP A 142 -17.21 -0.05 -8.00
C ASP A 142 -15.76 0.42 -7.74
N PRO A 143 -14.79 0.11 -8.64
CA PRO A 143 -13.39 0.43 -8.40
C PRO A 143 -13.08 1.92 -8.63
N HIS A 144 -12.11 2.45 -7.88
CA HIS A 144 -11.59 3.82 -7.99
C HIS A 144 -10.05 3.79 -7.95
N LEU A 145 -9.43 3.12 -8.92
CA LEU A 145 -7.98 2.91 -8.96
C LEU A 145 -7.18 4.19 -9.20
N ASP A 146 -7.83 5.28 -9.61
CA ASP A 146 -7.25 6.60 -9.86
C ASP A 146 -7.52 7.62 -8.75
N ILE A 147 -7.86 7.17 -7.52
CA ILE A 147 -8.18 8.05 -6.38
C ILE A 147 -7.08 9.09 -6.10
N LEU A 148 -5.81 8.73 -6.26
CA LEU A 148 -4.70 9.67 -6.12
C LEU A 148 -4.52 10.55 -7.38
N GLY A 149 -5.04 10.12 -8.54
CA GLY A 149 -4.83 10.78 -9.83
C GLY A 149 -3.37 10.72 -10.31
N PRO A 150 -3.01 11.55 -11.28
CA PRO A 150 -1.64 11.63 -11.77
C PRO A 150 -0.71 12.18 -10.68
N LYS A 151 0.58 11.90 -10.80
CA LYS A 151 1.62 12.49 -9.93
C LYS A 151 1.46 14.02 -9.90
N PRO A 152 1.50 14.67 -8.72
CA PRO A 152 1.52 16.11 -8.60
C PRO A 152 2.66 16.74 -9.42
N LYS A 153 2.43 17.94 -9.95
CA LYS A 153 3.40 18.62 -10.82
C LYS A 153 4.68 18.97 -10.06
N GLY A 154 5.81 18.75 -10.70
CA GLY A 154 7.12 18.96 -10.07
C GLY A 154 7.31 18.04 -8.87
N ASP A 155 7.75 18.61 -7.77
CA ASP A 155 7.87 17.94 -6.44
C ASP A 155 6.79 18.39 -5.45
N GLU A 156 5.63 18.82 -5.95
CA GLU A 156 4.49 19.10 -5.09
C GLU A 156 4.02 17.83 -4.39
N SER A 157 3.66 17.99 -3.12
CA SER A 157 3.18 16.89 -2.28
C SER A 157 1.74 16.51 -2.64
N TYR A 158 1.39 15.22 -2.61
CA TYR A 158 0.01 14.73 -2.60
C TYR A 158 -0.85 15.40 -1.51
N PHE A 159 -0.22 15.84 -0.43
CA PHE A 159 -0.87 16.53 0.69
C PHE A 159 -1.15 18.02 0.42
N ASN A 160 -0.71 18.52 -0.72
CA ASN A 160 -0.99 19.91 -1.17
C ASN A 160 -1.78 19.89 -2.51
N ASP A 161 -2.06 18.71 -3.07
CA ASP A 161 -2.79 18.57 -4.32
C ASP A 161 -4.30 18.68 -4.08
N GLY A 162 -4.90 19.79 -4.56
CA GLY A 162 -6.33 20.02 -4.44
C GLY A 162 -7.18 18.99 -5.20
N GLY A 163 -6.65 18.37 -6.25
CA GLY A 163 -7.32 17.31 -7.00
C GLY A 163 -7.43 16.03 -6.17
N VAL A 164 -6.36 15.62 -5.49
CA VAL A 164 -6.36 14.50 -4.55
C VAL A 164 -7.36 14.76 -3.44
N PHE A 165 -7.30 15.91 -2.80
CA PHE A 165 -8.22 16.28 -1.72
C PHE A 165 -9.68 16.30 -2.18
N SER A 166 -9.95 16.79 -3.38
CA SER A 166 -11.30 16.80 -3.95
C SER A 166 -11.84 15.39 -4.17
N ARG A 167 -11.03 14.46 -4.71
CA ARG A 167 -11.46 13.07 -4.93
C ARG A 167 -11.75 12.35 -3.61
N ILE A 168 -10.89 12.48 -2.60
CA ILE A 168 -11.12 11.89 -1.27
C ILE A 168 -12.33 12.53 -0.60
N ALA A 169 -12.46 13.86 -0.65
CA ALA A 169 -13.62 14.57 -0.11
C ALA A 169 -14.92 14.10 -0.76
N HIS A 170 -14.94 13.89 -2.07
CA HIS A 170 -16.09 13.37 -2.80
C HIS A 170 -16.46 11.95 -2.37
N GLN A 171 -15.47 11.05 -2.25
CA GLN A 171 -15.67 9.69 -1.76
C GLN A 171 -16.34 9.70 -0.37
N TYR A 172 -15.82 10.50 0.55
CA TYR A 172 -16.35 10.62 1.92
C TYR A 172 -17.72 11.31 1.96
N ALA A 173 -17.94 12.34 1.15
CA ALA A 173 -19.21 13.04 1.07
C ALA A 173 -20.34 12.12 0.56
N ASN A 174 -20.06 11.21 -0.36
CA ASN A 174 -21.01 10.22 -0.83
C ASN A 174 -21.45 9.30 0.32
N ILE A 175 -20.53 8.86 1.17
CA ILE A 175 -20.83 8.05 2.35
C ILE A 175 -21.65 8.87 3.37
N LYS A 176 -21.25 10.09 3.67
CA LYS A 176 -21.94 10.97 4.63
C LYS A 176 -23.39 11.30 4.26
N ARG A 177 -23.74 11.27 2.98
CA ARG A 177 -25.12 11.49 2.50
C ARG A 177 -26.05 10.28 2.69
N MET A 178 -25.50 9.13 3.09
CA MET A 178 -26.30 7.92 3.26
C MET A 178 -27.23 8.05 4.46
N ALA A 179 -28.49 7.64 4.30
CA ALA A 179 -29.46 7.67 5.38
C ALA A 179 -29.10 6.63 6.47
N GLY A 180 -29.28 7.02 7.73
CA GLY A 180 -29.05 6.11 8.86
C GLY A 180 -27.57 5.74 9.07
N LEU A 181 -26.66 6.67 8.75
CA LEU A 181 -25.23 6.51 9.00
C LEU A 181 -24.98 6.33 10.50
N PRO A 182 -24.35 5.23 10.96
CA PRO A 182 -24.01 5.06 12.36
C PRO A 182 -22.87 5.98 12.79
N GLN A 183 -22.78 6.26 14.10
CA GLN A 183 -21.77 7.19 14.64
C GLN A 183 -20.35 6.83 14.22
N TRP A 184 -19.97 5.54 14.32
CA TRP A 184 -18.64 5.09 13.93
C TRP A 184 -18.28 5.42 12.47
N ALA A 185 -19.26 5.29 11.54
CA ALA A 185 -19.04 5.63 10.13
C ALA A 185 -18.96 7.15 9.93
N SER A 186 -19.79 7.92 10.65
CA SER A 186 -19.70 9.39 10.66
C SER A 186 -18.33 9.87 11.13
N ASP A 187 -17.77 9.25 12.15
CA ASP A 187 -16.46 9.60 12.70
C ASP A 187 -15.31 9.17 11.75
N GLN A 188 -15.39 7.95 11.21
CA GLN A 188 -14.38 7.41 10.31
C GLN A 188 -14.29 8.18 8.98
N PHE A 189 -15.44 8.56 8.42
CA PHE A 189 -15.52 9.27 7.14
C PHE A 189 -15.60 10.79 7.28
N ASN A 190 -15.08 11.32 8.37
CA ASN A 190 -14.96 12.75 8.57
C ASN A 190 -13.67 13.28 7.93
N TRP A 191 -13.75 13.63 6.62
CA TRP A 191 -12.62 14.20 5.90
C TRP A 191 -12.30 15.61 6.37
N ASP A 192 -11.06 15.83 6.77
CA ASP A 192 -10.51 17.13 7.14
C ASP A 192 -9.10 17.28 6.53
N PRO A 193 -8.96 18.09 5.47
CA PRO A 193 -7.66 18.35 4.83
C PRO A 193 -6.59 18.89 5.79
N ALA A 194 -6.97 19.77 6.71
CA ALA A 194 -6.02 20.35 7.66
C ALA A 194 -5.49 19.29 8.63
N LYS A 195 -6.37 18.38 9.06
CA LYS A 195 -5.98 17.23 9.88
C LYS A 195 -5.08 16.27 9.10
N ALA A 196 -5.39 15.98 7.83
CA ALA A 196 -4.53 15.14 6.99
C ALA A 196 -3.13 15.74 6.84
N GLN A 197 -3.03 17.04 6.61
CA GLN A 197 -1.75 17.75 6.49
C GLN A 197 -0.97 17.75 7.82
N SER A 198 -1.61 18.06 8.95
CA SER A 198 -0.97 18.12 10.25
C SER A 198 -0.50 16.76 10.77
N GLN A 199 -1.27 15.70 10.47
CA GLN A 199 -0.93 14.33 10.84
C GLN A 199 0.00 13.65 9.84
N ASN A 200 0.28 14.27 8.68
CA ASN A 200 1.03 13.68 7.58
C ASN A 200 0.47 12.31 7.15
N GLN A 201 -0.85 12.16 7.23
CA GLN A 201 -1.54 10.93 6.88
C GLN A 201 -2.91 11.24 6.28
N MET A 202 -3.24 10.56 5.18
CA MET A 202 -4.59 10.52 4.62
C MET A 202 -4.99 9.07 4.32
N ASN A 203 -6.28 8.81 4.50
CA ASN A 203 -6.88 7.50 4.25
C ASN A 203 -7.96 7.64 3.18
N CYS A 204 -8.04 6.67 2.30
CA CYS A 204 -9.09 6.56 1.28
C CYS A 204 -9.25 5.08 0.89
N SER A 205 -10.01 4.80 -0.15
CA SER A 205 -10.16 3.45 -0.67
C SER A 205 -10.07 3.45 -2.19
N LEU A 206 -9.57 2.34 -2.77
CA LEU A 206 -9.65 2.07 -4.20
C LEU A 206 -11.06 1.57 -4.62
N VAL A 207 -12.05 1.71 -3.74
CA VAL A 207 -13.44 1.33 -3.96
C VAL A 207 -14.35 2.49 -3.58
N ASN A 208 -15.16 2.98 -4.54
CA ASN A 208 -16.17 4.01 -4.27
C ASN A 208 -17.36 3.45 -3.52
N GLY A 209 -17.77 2.23 -3.85
CA GLY A 209 -18.94 1.60 -3.28
C GLY A 209 -19.08 0.15 -3.68
N VAL A 210 -20.07 -0.49 -3.08
CA VAL A 210 -20.45 -1.87 -3.34
C VAL A 210 -21.97 -2.01 -3.46
N SER A 211 -22.40 -3.01 -4.23
CA SER A 211 -23.82 -3.40 -4.32
C SER A 211 -23.98 -4.90 -4.13
N GLY A 212 -25.22 -5.33 -3.81
CA GLY A 212 -25.53 -6.74 -3.54
C GLY A 212 -25.19 -7.20 -2.12
N ALA A 213 -24.71 -6.34 -1.23
CA ALA A 213 -24.36 -6.74 0.12
C ALA A 213 -25.61 -7.05 0.97
N PRO A 214 -25.64 -8.15 1.75
CA PRO A 214 -26.79 -8.55 2.57
C PRO A 214 -26.93 -7.69 3.84
N GLY A 215 -25.96 -6.85 4.15
CA GLY A 215 -25.98 -5.92 5.27
C GLY A 215 -26.08 -4.47 4.83
N LYS A 216 -25.53 -3.57 5.63
CA LYS A 216 -25.42 -2.14 5.27
C LYS A 216 -24.03 -1.86 4.71
N SER A 217 -23.98 -1.25 3.54
CA SER A 217 -22.72 -0.80 2.95
C SER A 217 -22.58 0.72 3.09
N TYR A 218 -21.38 1.16 3.45
CA TYR A 218 -20.98 2.56 3.60
C TYR A 218 -19.73 2.79 2.74
N GLY A 219 -19.96 3.07 1.46
CA GLY A 219 -18.87 3.11 0.47
C GLY A 219 -18.17 1.76 0.38
N HIS A 220 -16.90 1.72 0.76
CA HIS A 220 -16.05 0.52 0.75
C HIS A 220 -16.16 -0.35 2.02
N VAL A 221 -17.00 0.03 3.00
CA VAL A 221 -17.19 -0.73 4.23
C VAL A 221 -18.56 -1.40 4.25
N ILE A 222 -18.59 -2.69 4.52
CA ILE A 222 -19.80 -3.49 4.63
C ILE A 222 -19.96 -3.93 6.09
N ASP A 223 -21.07 -3.55 6.71
CA ASP A 223 -21.40 -3.91 8.10
C ASP A 223 -22.44 -5.03 8.10
N ILE A 224 -22.03 -6.20 8.57
CA ILE A 224 -22.85 -7.42 8.57
C ILE A 224 -23.25 -7.72 10.01
N PRO A 225 -24.55 -7.73 10.33
CA PRO A 225 -25.03 -8.08 11.66
C PRO A 225 -24.47 -9.43 12.13
N PHE A 226 -24.03 -9.49 13.38
CA PHE A 226 -23.47 -10.69 14.03
C PHE A 226 -22.17 -11.23 13.41
N PHE A 227 -21.61 -10.61 12.39
CA PHE A 227 -20.32 -10.97 11.82
C PHE A 227 -19.27 -9.88 12.09
N GLY A 228 -19.57 -8.65 11.71
CA GLY A 228 -18.65 -7.54 11.87
C GLY A 228 -18.54 -6.68 10.61
N LYS A 229 -17.41 -6.00 10.47
CA LYS A 229 -17.15 -5.08 9.36
C LYS A 229 -16.11 -5.63 8.40
N ILE A 230 -16.37 -5.46 7.11
CA ILE A 230 -15.47 -5.78 6.02
C ILE A 230 -15.08 -4.47 5.34
N PHE A 231 -13.79 -4.20 5.29
CA PHE A 231 -13.22 -3.02 4.65
C PHE A 231 -12.50 -3.45 3.37
N LEU A 232 -12.81 -2.80 2.26
CA LEU A 232 -12.30 -3.15 0.94
C LEU A 232 -11.29 -2.13 0.44
N ALA A 233 -10.13 -2.59 0.03
CA ALA A 233 -9.07 -1.85 -0.63
C ALA A 233 -8.71 -0.51 0.04
N GLU A 234 -8.51 -0.54 1.37
CA GLU A 234 -8.11 0.64 2.14
C GLU A 234 -6.70 1.05 1.78
N LEU A 235 -6.56 2.31 1.34
CA LEU A 235 -5.30 2.95 1.04
C LEU A 235 -4.98 3.99 2.10
N THR A 236 -3.83 3.83 2.76
CA THR A 236 -3.25 4.84 3.64
C THR A 236 -2.02 5.44 2.97
N VAL A 237 -2.02 6.77 2.81
CA VAL A 237 -0.86 7.53 2.35
C VAL A 237 -0.27 8.25 3.54
N LYS A 238 1.02 8.06 3.80
CA LYS A 238 1.79 8.75 4.83
C LYS A 238 2.94 9.50 4.20
N ARG A 239 3.37 10.58 4.84
CA ARG A 239 4.64 11.23 4.54
C ARG A 239 5.41 11.48 5.83
N THR A 240 6.71 11.33 5.77
CA THR A 240 7.61 11.62 6.90
C THR A 240 8.62 12.66 6.45
N PRO A 241 8.80 13.78 7.18
CA PRO A 241 9.83 14.75 6.85
C PRO A 241 11.21 14.08 6.82
N VAL A 242 11.98 14.36 5.77
CA VAL A 242 13.38 13.95 5.74
C VAL A 242 14.14 14.89 6.67
N ASN A 243 14.67 14.37 7.77
CA ASN A 243 15.53 15.12 8.67
C ASN A 243 16.83 15.45 7.93
N ALA A 244 16.84 16.59 7.26
CA ALA A 244 18.09 17.19 6.83
C ALA A 244 18.85 17.60 8.10
N GLY A 245 20.04 17.02 8.32
CA GLY A 245 20.93 17.41 9.40
C GLY A 245 21.13 18.93 9.46
N PRO A 246 21.86 19.49 10.46
CA PRO A 246 22.02 20.91 10.60
C PRO A 246 22.58 21.53 9.31
N ARG A 247 21.74 22.27 8.60
CA ARG A 247 22.10 22.96 7.35
C ARG A 247 22.31 24.44 7.64
N LEU A 248 23.35 24.98 7.01
CA LEU A 248 23.71 26.40 7.12
C LEU A 248 22.73 27.32 6.36
N GLU A 249 21.88 26.76 5.47
CA GLU A 249 20.89 27.55 4.72
C GLU A 249 19.49 26.91 4.80
N PRO A 250 18.41 27.71 4.87
CA PRO A 250 17.05 27.20 4.86
C PRO A 250 16.73 26.61 3.48
N VAL A 251 16.36 25.32 3.44
CA VAL A 251 15.87 24.67 2.22
C VAL A 251 14.49 25.21 1.90
N LYS A 252 14.31 25.72 0.67
CA LYS A 252 13.03 26.29 0.22
C LYS A 252 11.90 25.26 0.08
N THR A 253 12.21 23.96 0.13
CA THR A 253 11.21 22.89 -0.05
C THR A 253 11.49 21.79 0.97
N GLU A 254 10.51 21.51 1.82
CA GLU A 254 10.57 20.36 2.72
C GLU A 254 10.50 19.07 1.88
N GLN A 255 11.46 18.18 2.10
CA GLN A 255 11.47 16.85 1.47
C GLN A 255 10.74 15.86 2.37
N TYR A 256 9.98 14.97 1.76
CA TYR A 256 9.23 13.94 2.46
C TYR A 256 9.49 12.57 1.85
N ASN A 257 9.60 11.57 2.71
CA ASN A 257 9.46 10.17 2.33
C ASN A 257 7.98 9.81 2.34
N TYR A 258 7.52 9.24 1.24
CA TYR A 258 6.13 8.79 1.11
C TYR A 258 6.02 7.31 1.43
N ARG A 259 4.86 6.94 1.98
CA ARG A 259 4.50 5.57 2.24
C ARG A 259 3.06 5.33 1.82
N PHE A 260 2.86 4.36 0.92
CA PHE A 260 1.55 3.98 0.39
C PHE A 260 1.25 2.56 0.83
N ILE A 261 0.27 2.39 1.70
CA ILE A 261 -0.09 1.12 2.31
C ILE A 261 -1.46 0.71 1.78
N LEU A 262 -1.55 -0.42 1.09
CA LEU A 262 -2.81 -0.98 0.60
C LEU A 262 -3.14 -2.28 1.33
N GLN A 263 -4.35 -2.34 1.90
CA GLN A 263 -4.97 -3.53 2.49
C GLN A 263 -6.21 -3.88 1.67
N MET A 264 -6.18 -4.99 0.95
CA MET A 264 -7.29 -5.32 0.04
C MET A 264 -8.57 -5.72 0.75
N ILE A 265 -8.44 -6.58 1.76
CA ILE A 265 -9.57 -6.95 2.62
C ILE A 265 -9.10 -6.94 4.06
N ARG A 266 -9.75 -6.09 4.86
CA ARG A 266 -9.61 -6.10 6.32
C ARG A 266 -10.96 -6.44 6.93
N VAL A 267 -10.97 -7.42 7.83
CA VAL A 267 -12.18 -7.84 8.55
C VAL A 267 -12.00 -7.52 10.03
N GLU A 268 -12.97 -6.87 10.61
CA GLU A 268 -13.12 -6.67 12.05
C GLU A 268 -14.30 -7.50 12.53
N LEU A 269 -14.00 -8.67 13.11
CA LEU A 269 -15.01 -9.53 13.71
C LEU A 269 -15.47 -8.95 15.04
N HIS A 270 -16.78 -8.77 15.23
CA HIS A 270 -17.37 -8.34 16.48
C HIS A 270 -18.83 -8.77 16.60
N GLY A 271 -19.08 -10.06 16.49
CA GLY A 271 -20.41 -10.62 16.61
C GLY A 271 -20.39 -12.14 16.61
N GLY A 272 -21.50 -12.79 16.97
CA GLY A 272 -21.60 -14.25 16.93
C GLY A 272 -20.60 -15.01 17.80
N GLY A 273 -19.98 -14.34 18.80
CA GLY A 273 -18.92 -14.95 19.63
C GLY A 273 -17.52 -14.89 19.03
N ALA A 274 -17.33 -14.22 17.87
CA ALA A 274 -16.01 -14.01 17.28
C ALA A 274 -15.61 -12.55 17.40
N HIS A 275 -14.38 -12.30 17.88
CA HIS A 275 -13.76 -10.99 17.94
C HIS A 275 -12.33 -11.08 17.42
N GLY A 276 -11.95 -10.11 16.57
CA GLY A 276 -10.59 -10.07 16.05
C GLY A 276 -10.47 -9.25 14.79
N ARG A 277 -9.24 -9.17 14.30
CA ARG A 277 -8.87 -8.47 13.07
C ARG A 277 -8.16 -9.43 12.13
N ILE A 278 -8.55 -9.41 10.87
CA ILE A 278 -7.96 -10.23 9.81
C ILE A 278 -7.61 -9.32 8.64
N ILE A 279 -6.44 -9.53 8.04
CA ILE A 279 -5.97 -8.78 6.87
C ILE A 279 -5.56 -9.76 5.79
N PHE A 280 -6.07 -9.55 4.57
CA PHE A 280 -5.69 -10.28 3.37
C PHE A 280 -5.13 -9.33 2.32
N ALA A 281 -4.06 -9.77 1.65
CA ALA A 281 -3.38 -9.06 0.58
C ALA A 281 -2.94 -7.65 1.00
N TYR A 282 -1.85 -7.59 1.73
CA TYR A 282 -1.18 -6.35 2.15
C TYR A 282 0.03 -6.07 1.28
N ILE A 283 0.16 -4.82 0.85
CA ILE A 283 1.37 -4.32 0.18
C ILE A 283 1.70 -2.90 0.61
N ASP A 284 2.99 -2.59 0.55
CA ASP A 284 3.56 -1.31 0.96
C ASP A 284 4.85 -1.04 0.14
N PRO A 285 4.73 -0.77 -1.19
CA PRO A 285 5.86 -0.46 -2.04
C PRO A 285 6.25 1.00 -1.91
N ASN A 286 7.45 1.24 -1.42
CA ASN A 286 7.99 2.56 -1.17
C ASN A 286 9.44 2.64 -1.65
N GLY A 287 10.03 3.76 -1.36
CA GLY A 287 11.42 4.06 -1.60
C GLY A 287 11.67 5.52 -1.34
N THR A 288 12.91 5.87 -1.18
CA THR A 288 13.33 7.25 -0.91
C THR A 288 14.46 7.61 -1.84
N THR A 289 14.27 8.65 -2.64
CA THR A 289 15.35 9.24 -3.41
C THR A 289 16.05 10.28 -2.56
N GLN A 290 17.33 10.03 -2.24
CA GLN A 290 18.17 11.02 -1.59
C GLN A 290 18.67 12.00 -2.66
N LEU A 291 18.10 13.19 -2.67
CA LEU A 291 18.59 14.23 -3.56
C LEU A 291 19.97 14.71 -3.08
N PRO A 292 20.96 14.83 -4.00
CA PRO A 292 22.26 15.37 -3.63
C PRO A 292 22.11 16.81 -3.07
N PRO A 293 23.04 17.24 -2.21
CA PRO A 293 23.03 18.59 -1.70
C PRO A 293 22.96 19.62 -2.83
N PRO A 294 22.27 20.76 -2.66
CA PRO A 294 22.23 21.84 -3.65
C PRO A 294 23.65 22.22 -4.08
N GLY A 295 23.92 22.25 -5.38
CA GLY A 295 25.24 22.58 -5.93
C GLY A 295 26.12 21.36 -6.27
N THR A 296 25.69 20.13 -5.98
CA THR A 296 26.37 18.94 -6.47
C THR A 296 25.93 18.70 -7.92
N PRO A 297 26.84 18.68 -8.92
CA PRO A 297 26.47 18.37 -10.30
C PRO A 297 25.88 16.95 -10.35
N MET A 298 24.66 16.81 -10.82
CA MET A 298 24.10 15.48 -11.10
C MET A 298 24.86 14.88 -12.29
N PRO A 299 25.33 13.62 -12.20
CA PRO A 299 25.89 12.97 -13.37
C PRO A 299 24.81 12.85 -14.43
N LEU A 300 25.11 13.31 -15.63
CA LEU A 300 24.22 13.12 -16.79
C LEU A 300 24.13 11.62 -17.11
N PRO A 301 22.96 11.11 -17.53
CA PRO A 301 22.80 9.73 -17.94
C PRO A 301 23.90 9.35 -18.94
N GLY A 302 24.72 8.32 -18.61
CA GLY A 302 25.82 7.85 -19.47
C GLY A 302 27.21 8.40 -19.14
N GLN A 303 27.37 9.26 -18.13
CA GLN A 303 28.71 9.67 -17.67
C GLN A 303 29.20 8.77 -16.52
N THR A 304 30.30 8.07 -16.77
CA THR A 304 31.03 7.34 -15.72
C THR A 304 31.62 8.36 -14.73
N PRO A 305 31.49 8.16 -13.40
CA PRO A 305 32.10 9.03 -12.41
C PRO A 305 33.61 9.11 -12.64
N PRO A 306 34.26 10.27 -12.45
CA PRO A 306 35.70 10.39 -12.60
C PRO A 306 36.35 9.46 -11.57
N GLY A 307 37.04 8.44 -12.07
CA GLY A 307 37.68 7.42 -11.26
C GLY A 307 38.64 8.02 -10.23
N LYS A 308 38.52 7.57 -8.98
CA LYS A 308 39.53 7.83 -7.94
C LYS A 308 40.87 7.36 -8.48
N LYS A 309 41.83 8.28 -8.68
CA LYS A 309 43.22 7.91 -9.01
C LYS A 309 43.72 6.95 -7.94
N GLN A 310 44.03 5.74 -8.33
CA GLN A 310 44.82 4.83 -7.50
C GLN A 310 46.17 5.48 -7.15
N PRO A 311 46.65 5.33 -5.91
CA PRO A 311 48.00 5.74 -5.58
C PRO A 311 48.98 4.97 -6.47
N GLN A 312 49.80 5.67 -7.25
CA GLN A 312 50.92 5.05 -7.92
C GLN A 312 51.94 4.63 -6.86
N ASP A 313 52.15 3.34 -6.73
CA ASP A 313 53.33 2.81 -6.05
C ASP A 313 54.58 3.37 -6.76
N ARG A 314 55.42 4.08 -6.04
CA ARG A 314 56.74 4.49 -6.47
C ARG A 314 57.73 3.35 -6.16
N PRO A 315 58.70 3.14 -7.02
CA PRO A 315 59.73 2.09 -6.90
C PRO A 315 60.65 2.26 -5.72
#